data_1db5ce44d6a4a3dd5cb95bec69331ef0
#
_entry.id   1db5ce44d6a4a3dd5cb95bec69331ef0
#
_cell.length_a   1.000
_cell.length_b   1.000
_cell.length_c   1.000
_cell.angle_alpha   90.00
_cell.angle_beta   90.00
_cell.angle_gamma   90.00
#
_symmetry.space_group_name_H-M   'P 1'
#
loop_
_entity.id
_entity.type
_entity.pdbx_description
1 polymer ?
#
loop_
_entity_poly.entity_id
_entity_poly.type
_entity_poly.pdbx_seq_one_letter_code
_entity_poly.pdbx_strand_id
1 'polypeptide(L)'
;GRFNSFVVEHLLEGAIDTLKRHGVSEDAITVIHAPGAWELPIVAKKLAASNQFDAIIALGAVIRGSTPHFDFVAGECAKGLGVVALESTMPVINGVLTTDSIEQAIERSGTKAGNKGSEAALTAIEMVNLLKAI
;
A
#
# COMPACT_ATOMS: atom_id res chain seq x y z
N GLY A 1 15.70 -3.18 -3.51
CA GLY A 1 16.39 -4.10 -4.38
C GLY A 1 15.49 -4.65 -5.47
N ARG A 2 16.03 -5.45 -6.35
CA ARG A 2 15.29 -6.04 -7.49
C ARG A 2 14.11 -6.89 -7.06
N PHE A 3 14.27 -7.64 -5.98
CA PHE A 3 13.21 -8.49 -5.46
C PHE A 3 12.03 -7.67 -4.97
N ASN A 4 12.34 -6.58 -4.28
CA ASN A 4 11.27 -5.72 -3.78
C ASN A 4 10.50 -5.11 -4.94
N SER A 5 11.19 -4.69 -6.00
CA SER A 5 10.53 -4.15 -7.19
C SER A 5 9.63 -5.18 -7.86
N PHE A 6 10.09 -6.41 -7.98
CA PHE A 6 9.29 -7.50 -8.55
C PHE A 6 8.00 -7.73 -7.75
N VAL A 7 8.13 -7.83 -6.44
CA VAL A 7 7.00 -8.04 -5.53
C VAL A 7 6.03 -6.86 -5.61
N VAL A 8 6.55 -5.63 -5.53
CA VAL A 8 5.74 -4.42 -5.54
C VAL A 8 4.98 -4.26 -6.85
N GLU A 9 5.59 -4.59 -7.99
CA GLU A 9 4.89 -4.53 -9.28
C GLU A 9 3.70 -5.50 -9.30
N HIS A 10 3.83 -6.69 -8.75
CA HIS A 10 2.72 -7.63 -8.63
C HIS A 10 1.62 -7.11 -7.71
N LEU A 11 1.99 -6.45 -6.62
CA LEU A 11 1.02 -5.81 -5.73
C LEU A 11 0.27 -4.70 -6.46
N LEU A 12 0.98 -3.89 -7.22
CA LEU A 12 0.39 -2.80 -7.99
C LEU A 12 -0.58 -3.31 -9.05
N GLU A 13 -0.19 -4.34 -9.79
CA GLU A 13 -1.07 -4.98 -10.78
C GLU A 13 -2.36 -5.48 -10.13
N GLY A 14 -2.24 -6.14 -8.97
CA GLY A 14 -3.39 -6.64 -8.23
C GLY A 14 -4.31 -5.51 -7.76
N ALA A 15 -3.73 -4.44 -7.25
CA ALA A 15 -4.50 -3.29 -6.79
C ALA A 15 -5.26 -2.62 -7.96
N ILE A 16 -4.59 -2.36 -9.06
CA ILE A 16 -5.20 -1.72 -10.23
C ILE A 16 -6.31 -2.59 -10.82
N ASP A 17 -6.04 -3.89 -10.98
CA ASP A 17 -7.03 -4.83 -11.50
C ASP A 17 -8.30 -4.84 -10.63
N THR A 18 -8.12 -4.91 -9.31
CA THR A 18 -9.24 -4.92 -8.38
C THR A 18 -10.03 -3.62 -8.43
N LEU A 19 -9.37 -2.47 -8.48
CA LEU A 19 -10.04 -1.18 -8.60
C LEU A 19 -10.87 -1.11 -9.88
N LYS A 20 -10.31 -1.52 -11.01
CA LYS A 20 -11.02 -1.50 -12.29
C LYS A 20 -12.22 -2.43 -12.30
N ARG A 21 -12.10 -3.63 -11.73
CA ARG A 21 -13.21 -4.58 -11.63
C ARG A 21 -14.38 -4.04 -10.80
N HIS A 22 -14.10 -3.13 -9.89
CA HIS A 22 -15.12 -2.49 -9.06
C HIS A 22 -15.54 -1.12 -9.57
N GLY A 23 -15.24 -0.82 -10.83
CA GLY A 23 -15.75 0.35 -11.51
C GLY A 23 -14.94 1.62 -11.38
N VAL A 24 -13.73 1.55 -10.84
CA VAL A 24 -12.85 2.70 -10.76
C VAL A 24 -12.21 2.95 -12.14
N SER A 25 -12.42 4.15 -12.69
CA SER A 25 -11.84 4.52 -13.98
C SER A 25 -10.31 4.61 -13.88
N GLU A 26 -9.64 4.21 -14.95
CA GLU A 26 -8.17 4.33 -15.01
C GLU A 26 -7.71 5.78 -14.80
N ASP A 27 -8.46 6.75 -15.29
CA ASP A 27 -8.15 8.16 -15.12
C ASP A 27 -8.25 8.62 -13.65
N ALA A 28 -8.95 7.87 -12.83
CA ALA A 28 -9.08 8.15 -11.40
C ALA A 28 -7.93 7.55 -10.57
N ILE A 29 -7.04 6.80 -11.20
CA ILE A 29 -5.93 6.13 -10.52
C ILE A 29 -4.63 6.84 -10.87
N THR A 30 -3.96 7.35 -9.83
CA THR A 30 -2.64 7.97 -9.97
C THR A 30 -1.61 7.08 -9.29
N VAL A 31 -0.52 6.75 -9.99
CA VAL A 31 0.55 5.91 -9.46
C VAL A 31 1.79 6.77 -9.26
N ILE A 32 2.34 6.74 -8.06
CA ILE A 32 3.56 7.47 -7.71
C ILE A 32 4.54 6.49 -7.08
N HIS A 33 5.79 6.53 -7.53
CA HIS A 33 6.83 5.65 -7.01
C HIS A 33 7.71 6.39 -6.00
N ALA A 34 7.84 5.81 -4.80
CA ALA A 34 8.74 6.28 -3.76
C ALA A 34 10.01 5.43 -3.75
N PRO A 35 11.13 5.96 -3.24
CA PRO A 35 12.37 5.18 -3.18
C PRO A 35 12.29 3.89 -2.37
N GLY A 36 11.51 3.89 -1.30
CA GLY A 36 11.36 2.71 -0.44
C GLY A 36 10.22 2.89 0.54
N ALA A 37 9.99 1.87 1.37
CA ALA A 37 8.90 1.88 2.34
C ALA A 37 9.05 2.99 3.38
N TRP A 38 10.28 3.32 3.76
CA TRP A 38 10.54 4.38 4.72
C TRP A 38 9.98 5.74 4.26
N GLU A 39 9.97 5.99 2.94
CA GLU A 39 9.52 7.24 2.36
C GLU A 39 8.02 7.31 2.07
N LEU A 40 7.31 6.19 2.19
CA LEU A 40 5.88 6.16 1.89
C LEU A 40 5.04 7.11 2.76
N PRO A 41 5.28 7.23 4.08
CA PRO A 41 4.47 8.13 4.90
C PRO A 41 4.51 9.60 4.48
N ILE A 42 5.69 10.13 4.12
CA ILE A 42 5.77 11.53 3.72
C ILE A 42 5.11 11.77 2.37
N VAL A 43 5.24 10.82 1.44
CA VAL A 43 4.53 10.89 0.16
C VAL A 43 3.03 10.85 0.38
N ALA A 44 2.56 9.93 1.24
CA ALA A 44 1.14 9.84 1.59
C ALA A 44 0.63 11.14 2.22
N LYS A 45 1.40 11.74 3.11
CA LYS A 45 1.02 13.02 3.72
C LYS A 45 0.85 14.13 2.67
N LYS A 46 1.78 14.21 1.75
CA LYS A 46 1.73 15.20 0.67
C LYS A 46 0.50 15.02 -0.21
N LEU A 47 0.21 13.78 -0.57
CA LEU A 47 -0.96 13.44 -1.39
C LEU A 47 -2.27 13.73 -0.64
N ALA A 48 -2.34 13.39 0.63
CA ALA A 48 -3.52 13.67 1.45
C ALA A 48 -3.78 15.18 1.54
N ALA A 49 -2.73 15.98 1.69
CA ALA A 49 -2.85 17.44 1.79
C ALA A 49 -3.32 18.09 0.48
N SER A 50 -3.18 17.41 -0.65
CA SER A 50 -3.61 17.96 -1.94
C SER A 50 -5.11 18.04 -2.13
N ASN A 51 -5.87 17.27 -1.35
CA ASN A 51 -7.33 17.17 -1.45
C ASN A 51 -7.82 16.70 -2.82
N GLN A 52 -7.00 15.97 -3.56
CA GLN A 52 -7.34 15.50 -4.91
C GLN A 52 -7.75 14.03 -4.95
N PHE A 53 -7.64 13.32 -3.83
CA PHE A 53 -7.88 11.88 -3.80
C PHE A 53 -8.86 11.51 -2.69
N ASP A 54 -9.60 10.42 -2.91
CA ASP A 54 -10.53 9.87 -1.92
C ASP A 54 -9.85 8.85 -1.00
N ALA A 55 -8.78 8.24 -1.46
CA ALA A 55 -8.01 7.26 -0.69
C ALA A 55 -6.58 7.18 -1.20
N ILE A 56 -5.70 6.71 -0.35
CA ILE A 56 -4.31 6.43 -0.69
C ILE A 56 -4.04 4.97 -0.36
N ILE A 57 -3.46 4.26 -1.31
CA ILE A 57 -3.04 2.87 -1.12
C ILE A 57 -1.52 2.86 -1.18
N ALA A 58 -0.89 2.52 -0.06
CA ALA A 58 0.57 2.43 0.02
C ALA A 58 0.98 0.98 -0.20
N LEU A 59 1.74 0.74 -1.25
CA LEU A 59 2.23 -0.59 -1.60
C LEU A 59 3.75 -0.63 -1.47
N GLY A 60 4.24 -1.70 -0.89
CA GLY A 60 5.66 -1.89 -0.70
C GLY A 60 5.96 -3.28 -0.19
N ALA A 61 7.23 -3.57 -0.01
CA ALA A 61 7.66 -4.84 0.56
C ALA A 61 8.89 -4.62 1.44
N VAL A 62 8.81 -5.11 2.66
CA VAL A 62 9.93 -5.14 3.59
C VAL A 62 10.17 -6.60 3.95
N ILE A 63 11.30 -7.13 3.53
CA ILE A 63 11.66 -8.53 3.74
C ILE A 63 12.76 -8.59 4.78
N ARG A 64 12.57 -9.44 5.79
CA ARG A 64 13.53 -9.56 6.89
C ARG A 64 14.89 -9.96 6.36
N GLY A 65 15.90 -9.21 6.79
CA GLY A 65 17.30 -9.51 6.52
C GLY A 65 17.99 -10.01 7.79
N SER A 66 19.31 -9.95 7.78
CA SER A 66 20.14 -10.41 8.90
C SER A 66 20.32 -9.35 10.01
N THR A 67 19.76 -8.15 9.81
CA THR A 67 19.90 -7.04 10.75
C THR A 67 18.52 -6.57 11.24
N PRO A 68 18.47 -5.81 12.36
CA PRO A 68 17.19 -5.27 12.86
C PRO A 68 16.60 -4.16 12.01
N HIS A 69 17.22 -3.80 10.90
CA HIS A 69 16.73 -2.75 9.98
C HIS A 69 15.28 -2.99 9.54
N PHE A 70 14.91 -4.25 9.33
CA PHE A 70 13.56 -4.66 8.98
C PHE A 70 12.51 -4.11 9.95
N ASP A 71 12.75 -4.28 11.25
CA ASP A 71 11.77 -3.88 12.27
C ASP A 71 11.59 -2.35 12.29
N PHE A 72 12.67 -1.60 12.11
CA PHE A 72 12.59 -0.14 12.08
C PHE A 72 11.82 0.35 10.86
N VAL A 73 12.13 -0.18 9.68
CA VAL A 73 11.46 0.27 8.44
C VAL A 73 9.99 -0.10 8.47
N ALA A 74 9.67 -1.34 8.82
CA ALA A 74 8.28 -1.82 8.86
C ALA A 74 7.46 -1.06 9.91
N GLY A 75 8.01 -0.91 11.12
CA GLY A 75 7.33 -0.22 12.22
C GLY A 75 7.08 1.26 11.94
N GLU A 76 8.09 1.96 11.48
CA GLU A 76 7.94 3.40 11.19
C GLU A 76 7.06 3.66 9.98
N CYS A 77 7.10 2.80 8.97
CA CYS A 77 6.20 2.90 7.83
C CYS A 77 4.74 2.74 8.27
N ALA A 78 4.44 1.69 9.03
CA ALA A 78 3.08 1.42 9.52
C ALA A 78 2.59 2.56 10.40
N LYS A 79 3.41 3.02 11.34
CA LYS A 79 3.07 4.12 12.23
C LYS A 79 2.81 5.41 11.46
N GLY A 80 3.71 5.74 10.54
CA GLY A 80 3.59 6.97 9.76
C GLY A 80 2.34 6.99 8.88
N LEU A 81 2.01 5.90 8.22
CA LEU A 81 0.79 5.80 7.42
C LEU A 81 -0.45 5.95 8.30
N GLY A 82 -0.45 5.33 9.49
CA GLY A 82 -1.54 5.48 10.45
C GLY A 82 -1.74 6.93 10.89
N VAL A 83 -0.65 7.64 11.17
CA VAL A 83 -0.71 9.05 11.56
C VAL A 83 -1.32 9.89 10.43
N VAL A 84 -0.90 9.67 9.18
CA VAL A 84 -1.46 10.41 8.03
C VAL A 84 -2.96 10.16 7.91
N ALA A 85 -3.40 8.91 8.06
CA ALA A 85 -4.82 8.58 7.98
C ALA A 85 -5.65 9.32 9.03
N LEU A 86 -5.19 9.30 10.28
CA LEU A 86 -5.90 9.95 11.38
C LEU A 86 -5.91 11.47 11.24
N GLU A 87 -4.79 12.07 10.89
CA GLU A 87 -4.70 13.53 10.75
C GLU A 87 -5.50 14.06 9.57
N SER A 88 -5.52 13.34 8.46
CA SER A 88 -6.22 13.77 7.25
C SER A 88 -7.69 13.34 7.20
N THR A 89 -8.09 12.43 8.07
CA THR A 89 -9.41 11.81 8.05
C THR A 89 -9.72 11.21 6.67
N MET A 90 -8.74 10.59 6.09
CA MET A 90 -8.81 9.98 4.76
C MET A 90 -8.33 8.54 4.85
N PRO A 91 -8.92 7.60 4.12
CA PRO A 91 -8.40 6.25 4.06
C PRO A 91 -6.97 6.23 3.50
N VAL A 92 -6.04 5.76 4.31
CA VAL A 92 -4.66 5.47 3.91
C VAL A 92 -4.44 4.01 4.22
N ILE A 93 -4.40 3.20 3.18
CA ILE A 93 -4.38 1.75 3.31
C ILE A 93 -2.95 1.24 3.29
N ASN A 94 -2.58 0.51 4.33
CA ASN A 94 -1.26 -0.09 4.43
C ASN A 94 -1.23 -1.42 3.66
N GLY A 95 -0.77 -1.38 2.42
CA GLY A 95 -0.54 -2.55 1.58
C GLY A 95 0.93 -2.96 1.53
N VAL A 96 1.71 -2.58 2.54
CA VAL A 96 3.12 -2.94 2.62
C VAL A 96 3.28 -4.33 3.18
N LEU A 97 3.85 -5.24 2.39
CA LEU A 97 4.16 -6.58 2.86
C LEU A 97 5.35 -6.53 3.82
N THR A 98 5.20 -7.22 4.94
CA THR A 98 6.29 -7.43 5.89
C THR A 98 6.43 -8.93 6.09
N THR A 99 7.47 -9.51 5.53
CA THR A 99 7.65 -10.96 5.53
C THR A 99 9.04 -11.36 6.03
N ASP A 100 9.13 -12.60 6.51
CA ASP A 100 10.40 -13.14 6.99
C ASP A 100 11.27 -13.68 5.86
N SER A 101 10.68 -13.98 4.72
CA SER A 101 11.41 -14.56 3.59
C SER A 101 10.90 -14.03 2.25
N ILE A 102 11.72 -14.20 1.24
CA ILE A 102 11.39 -13.88 -0.16
C ILE A 102 10.23 -14.74 -0.63
N GLU A 103 10.22 -16.01 -0.26
CA GLU A 103 9.16 -16.95 -0.64
C GLU A 103 7.80 -16.48 -0.13
N GLN A 104 7.73 -16.02 1.10
CA GLN A 104 6.49 -15.46 1.66
C GLN A 104 6.04 -14.22 0.89
N ALA A 105 6.99 -13.36 0.52
CA ALA A 105 6.66 -12.16 -0.26
C ALA A 105 6.09 -12.51 -1.62
N ILE A 106 6.67 -13.48 -2.30
CA ILE A 106 6.19 -13.96 -3.59
C ILE A 106 4.78 -14.54 -3.46
N GLU A 107 4.54 -15.37 -2.45
CA GLU A 107 3.23 -15.98 -2.23
C GLU A 107 2.14 -14.94 -2.01
N ARG A 108 2.43 -13.89 -1.26
CA ARG A 108 1.46 -12.85 -0.90
C ARG A 108 1.32 -11.74 -1.94
N SER A 109 2.11 -11.82 -3.01
CA SER A 109 2.03 -10.87 -4.11
C SER A 109 1.35 -11.44 -5.37
N GLY A 110 0.65 -12.56 -5.24
CA GLY A 110 -0.20 -13.05 -6.33
C GLY A 110 -0.04 -14.51 -6.73
N THR A 111 0.61 -15.32 -5.91
CA THR A 111 0.70 -16.76 -6.22
C THR A 111 -0.37 -17.56 -5.46
N LYS A 112 -0.02 -18.21 -4.34
CA LYS A 112 -0.95 -19.10 -3.65
C LYS A 112 -1.74 -18.44 -2.54
N ALA A 113 -1.15 -17.50 -1.84
CA ALA A 113 -1.74 -16.86 -0.67
C ALA A 113 -2.50 -15.55 -1.00
N GLY A 114 -2.80 -15.35 -2.28
CA GLY A 114 -3.52 -14.16 -2.73
C GLY A 114 -2.58 -12.99 -3.02
N ASN A 115 -3.16 -11.80 -3.11
CA ASN A 115 -2.41 -10.59 -3.44
C ASN A 115 -2.77 -9.49 -2.45
N LYS A 116 -1.78 -9.04 -1.69
CA LYS A 116 -1.96 -7.97 -0.69
C LYS A 116 -2.41 -6.65 -1.34
N GLY A 117 -1.97 -6.38 -2.57
CA GLY A 117 -2.41 -5.20 -3.31
C GLY A 117 -3.90 -5.23 -3.62
N SER A 118 -4.40 -6.39 -4.05
CA SER A 118 -5.84 -6.58 -4.28
C SER A 118 -6.63 -6.39 -3.00
N GLU A 119 -6.18 -6.95 -1.88
CA GLU A 119 -6.81 -6.78 -0.58
C GLU A 119 -6.85 -5.32 -0.16
N ALA A 120 -5.72 -4.62 -0.35
CA ALA A 120 -5.64 -3.20 -0.01
C ALA A 120 -6.61 -2.36 -0.84
N ALA A 121 -6.77 -2.69 -2.12
CA ALA A 121 -7.72 -2.00 -3.00
C ALA A 121 -9.16 -2.21 -2.54
N LEU A 122 -9.54 -3.43 -2.17
CA LEU A 122 -10.86 -3.72 -1.62
C LEU A 122 -11.12 -2.93 -0.34
N THR A 123 -10.13 -2.89 0.54
CA THR A 123 -10.23 -2.14 1.80
C THR A 123 -10.40 -0.64 1.52
N ALA A 124 -9.69 -0.11 0.53
CA ALA A 124 -9.82 1.30 0.15
C ALA A 124 -11.24 1.62 -0.30
N ILE A 125 -11.82 0.79 -1.16
CA ILE A 125 -13.19 0.98 -1.64
C ILE A 125 -14.17 0.92 -0.47
N GLU A 126 -14.04 -0.07 0.40
CA GLU A 126 -14.90 -0.23 1.56
C GLU A 126 -14.80 0.99 2.48
N MET A 127 -13.58 1.46 2.77
CA MET A 127 -13.38 2.58 3.68
C MET A 127 -13.88 3.91 3.10
N VAL A 128 -13.71 4.14 1.81
CA VAL A 128 -14.25 5.35 1.17
C VAL A 128 -15.77 5.37 1.31
N ASN A 129 -16.42 4.26 1.03
CA ASN A 129 -17.88 4.17 1.13
C ASN A 129 -18.36 4.27 2.58
N LEU A 130 -17.65 3.64 3.51
CA LEU A 130 -18.01 3.72 4.92
C LEU A 130 -17.94 5.15 5.45
N LEU A 131 -16.85 5.87 5.17
CA LEU A 131 -16.71 7.24 5.65
C LEU A 131 -17.73 8.19 5.03
N LYS A 132 -18.11 7.96 3.78
CA LYS A 132 -19.19 8.74 3.15
C LYS A 132 -20.54 8.50 3.78
N ALA A 133 -20.76 7.33 4.37
CA ALA A 133 -22.04 6.98 5.00
C ALA A 133 -22.17 7.54 6.44
N ILE A 134 -21.08 7.99 7.03
CA ILE A 134 -21.09 8.62 8.35
C ILE A 134 -21.28 10.13 8.20
#